data_97b5bad9d6f2b2d19167709e73d9db5d
#
_entry.id   97b5bad9d6f2b2d19167709e73d9db5d
#
_cell.length_a   1.000
_cell.length_b   1.000
_cell.length_c   1.000
_cell.angle_alpha   90.00
_cell.angle_beta   90.00
_cell.angle_gamma   90.00
#
_symmetry.space_group_name_H-M   'P 1'
#
loop_
_entity.id
_entity.type
_entity.pdbx_description
1 polymer ?
#
loop_
_entity_poly.entity_id
_entity_poly.type
_entity_poly.pdbx_seq_one_letter_code
_entity_poly.pdbx_strand_id
1 'polypeptide(L)'
;MADSIITKKAISDSFKKILKEKPFEKISVGEICEDCGLTRKSFYYHFRDKYDLVSWIFRYEFLDEHEQFVGYEMIWFFDDLFRY
;
A
#
# COMPACT_ATOMS: atom_id res chain seq x y z
N MET A 1 16.63 -7.49 -0.22
CA MET A 1 16.91 -7.66 1.16
C MET A 1 16.35 -6.59 2.04
N ALA A 2 17.14 -6.17 3.08
CA ALA A 2 16.63 -5.19 4.02
C ALA A 2 16.22 -3.89 3.35
N ASP A 3 17.02 -3.45 2.40
CA ASP A 3 16.72 -2.20 1.68
C ASP A 3 15.40 -2.26 0.97
N SER A 4 15.09 -3.41 0.41
CA SER A 4 13.85 -3.58 -0.32
C SER A 4 12.65 -3.44 0.60
N ILE A 5 12.74 -4.02 1.78
CA ILE A 5 11.65 -3.94 2.75
C ILE A 5 11.47 -2.52 3.24
N ILE A 6 12.56 -1.82 3.48
CA ILE A 6 12.51 -0.45 3.95
C ILE A 6 11.81 0.43 2.91
N THR A 7 12.18 0.26 1.66
CA THR A 7 11.58 1.04 0.59
C THR A 7 10.10 0.72 0.43
N LYS A 8 9.76 -0.55 0.49
CA LYS A 8 8.36 -0.95 0.37
C LYS A 8 7.53 -0.39 1.51
N LYS A 9 8.08 -0.36 2.72
CA LYS A 9 7.36 0.20 3.85
C LYS A 9 7.16 1.69 3.68
N ALA A 10 8.16 2.39 3.15
CA ALA A 10 8.03 3.81 2.93
C ALA A 10 6.92 4.11 1.93
N ILE A 11 6.86 3.31 0.87
CA ILE A 11 5.82 3.46 -0.13
C ILE A 11 4.46 3.17 0.49
N SER A 12 4.39 2.13 1.30
CA SER A 12 3.15 1.75 1.96
C SER A 12 2.66 2.84 2.91
N ASP A 13 3.57 3.43 3.66
CA ASP A 13 3.19 4.49 4.60
C ASP A 13 2.65 5.71 3.87
N SER A 14 3.28 6.08 2.76
CA SER A 14 2.81 7.20 1.95
C SER A 14 1.43 6.91 1.41
N PHE A 15 1.23 5.70 0.89
CA PHE A 15 -0.05 5.30 0.36
C PHE A 15 -1.14 5.39 1.42
N LYS A 16 -0.86 4.87 2.61
CA LYS A 16 -1.86 4.88 3.67
C LYS A 16 -2.19 6.30 4.12
N LYS A 17 -1.20 7.17 4.11
CA LYS A 17 -1.42 8.55 4.47
C LYS A 17 -2.35 9.24 3.47
N ILE A 18 -2.09 9.03 2.20
CA ILE A 18 -2.91 9.63 1.15
C ILE A 18 -4.31 9.06 1.17
N LEU A 19 -4.43 7.78 1.48
CA LEU A 19 -5.71 7.11 1.52
C LEU A 19 -6.66 7.74 2.55
N LYS A 20 -6.11 8.39 3.55
CA LYS A 20 -6.95 9.07 4.52
C LYS A 20 -7.58 10.33 3.95
N GLU A 21 -7.05 10.82 2.85
CA GLU A 21 -7.50 12.07 2.27
C GLU A 21 -8.32 11.91 1.00
N LYS A 22 -8.11 10.84 0.28
CA LYS A 22 -8.85 10.62 -0.95
C LYS A 22 -9.03 9.14 -1.22
N PRO A 23 -10.04 8.78 -1.99
CA PRO A 23 -10.33 7.37 -2.25
C PRO A 23 -9.24 6.73 -3.11
N PHE A 24 -9.14 5.43 -2.97
CA PHE A 24 -8.14 4.64 -3.66
C PHE A 24 -8.08 4.91 -5.17
N GLU A 25 -9.22 4.99 -5.79
CA GLU A 25 -9.26 5.15 -7.24
C GLU A 25 -8.65 6.47 -7.70
N LYS A 26 -8.59 7.44 -6.83
CA LYS A 26 -8.03 8.75 -7.18
C LYS A 26 -6.58 8.90 -6.79
N ILE A 27 -6.00 7.89 -6.20
CA ILE A 27 -4.60 7.92 -5.81
C ILE A 27 -3.77 7.40 -6.96
N SER A 28 -2.77 8.17 -7.36
CA SER A 28 -1.88 7.76 -8.45
C SER A 28 -0.54 7.33 -7.91
N VAL A 29 0.17 6.53 -8.69
CA VAL A 29 1.53 6.12 -8.33
C VAL A 29 2.40 7.37 -8.20
N GLY A 30 2.18 8.35 -9.06
CA GLY A 30 2.94 9.59 -9.00
C GLY A 30 2.81 10.30 -7.67
N GLU A 31 1.60 10.34 -7.14
CA GLU A 31 1.37 10.99 -5.85
C GLU A 31 2.09 10.26 -4.72
N ILE A 32 2.04 8.95 -4.76
CA ILE A 32 2.71 8.15 -3.74
C ILE A 32 4.21 8.41 -3.79
N CYS A 33 4.76 8.40 -4.99
CA CYS A 33 6.19 8.63 -5.18
C CYS A 33 6.60 10.00 -4.70
N GLU A 34 5.81 10.99 -5.04
CA GLU A 34 6.13 12.35 -4.65
C GLU A 34 6.15 12.49 -3.13
N ASP A 35 5.21 11.86 -2.47
CA ASP A 35 5.12 11.93 -1.03
C ASP A 35 6.31 11.27 -0.33
N CYS A 36 6.77 10.15 -0.85
CA CYS A 36 7.88 9.45 -0.19
C CYS A 36 9.25 9.73 -0.80
N GLY A 37 9.29 10.65 -1.78
CA GLY A 37 10.57 11.05 -2.34
C GLY A 37 11.21 10.06 -3.28
N LEU A 38 10.42 9.26 -3.95
CA LEU A 38 10.91 8.26 -4.88
C LEU A 38 10.49 8.59 -6.30
N THR A 39 11.16 7.93 -7.26
CA THR A 39 10.75 8.07 -8.65
C THR A 39 9.74 6.98 -8.99
N ARG A 40 9.01 7.18 -10.07
CA ARG A 40 8.09 6.16 -10.53
C ARG A 40 8.85 4.88 -10.90
N LYS A 41 10.04 5.05 -11.44
CA LYS A 41 10.85 3.90 -11.79
C LYS A 41 11.14 3.06 -10.57
N SER A 42 11.45 3.72 -9.46
CA SER A 42 11.73 3.03 -8.21
C SER A 42 10.49 2.29 -7.72
N PHE A 43 9.32 2.92 -7.84
CA PHE A 43 8.08 2.28 -7.44
C PHE A 43 7.86 1.00 -8.25
N TYR A 44 7.99 1.12 -9.58
CA TYR A 44 7.72 -0.02 -10.45
C TYR A 44 8.77 -1.11 -10.37
N TYR A 45 9.87 -0.81 -9.73
CA TYR A 45 10.86 -1.84 -9.46
C TYR A 45 10.33 -2.78 -8.38
N HIS A 46 9.55 -2.24 -7.44
CA HIS A 46 9.05 -3.02 -6.31
C HIS A 46 7.62 -3.52 -6.49
N PHE A 47 6.79 -2.75 -7.13
CA PHE A 47 5.38 -3.10 -7.30
C PHE A 47 4.96 -2.89 -8.75
N ARG A 48 4.09 -3.76 -9.21
CA ARG A 48 3.61 -3.67 -10.57
C ARG A 48 2.66 -2.49 -10.76
N ASP A 49 1.84 -2.23 -9.76
CA ASP A 49 0.90 -1.12 -9.79
C ASP A 49 0.39 -0.92 -8.37
N LYS A 50 -0.56 -0.01 -8.20
CA LYS A 50 -1.04 0.27 -6.85
C LYS A 50 -1.86 -0.88 -6.27
N TYR A 51 -2.42 -1.73 -7.11
CA TYR A 51 -3.13 -2.92 -6.64
C TYR A 51 -2.15 -3.91 -6.05
N ASP A 52 -1.00 -4.03 -6.67
CA ASP A 52 0.05 -4.90 -6.19
C ASP A 52 0.54 -4.41 -4.83
N LEU A 53 0.62 -3.10 -4.67
CA LEU A 53 1.00 -2.49 -3.40
C LEU A 53 0.00 -2.88 -2.30
N VAL A 54 -1.28 -2.78 -2.60
CA VAL A 54 -2.31 -3.14 -1.62
C VAL A 54 -2.18 -4.60 -1.23
N SER A 55 -1.92 -5.45 -2.21
CA SER A 55 -1.76 -6.87 -1.96
C SER A 55 -0.58 -7.13 -1.02
N TRP A 56 0.50 -6.39 -1.22
CA TRP A 56 1.68 -6.54 -0.38
C TRP A 56 1.38 -6.09 1.06
N ILE A 57 0.67 -4.97 1.19
CA ILE A 57 0.32 -4.44 2.50
C ILE A 57 -0.53 -5.46 3.24
N PHE A 58 -1.49 -6.03 2.53
CA PHE A 58 -2.37 -7.03 3.11
C PHE A 58 -1.57 -8.19 3.69
N ARG A 59 -0.67 -8.73 2.90
CA ARG A 59 0.11 -9.87 3.36
C ARG A 59 1.10 -9.50 4.45
N TYR A 60 1.76 -8.37 4.29
CA TYR A 60 2.78 -8.00 5.24
C TYR A 60 2.21 -7.59 6.60
N GLU A 61 1.16 -6.82 6.60
CA GLU A 61 0.65 -6.26 7.83
C GLU A 61 -0.47 -7.05 8.48
N PHE A 62 -1.25 -7.74 7.70
CA PHE A 62 -2.39 -8.44 8.26
C PHE A 62 -2.21 -9.95 8.35
N LEU A 63 -1.63 -10.56 7.36
CA LEU A 63 -1.46 -12.00 7.38
C LEU A 63 -0.24 -12.44 8.17
N ASP A 64 0.86 -11.75 7.98
CA ASP A 64 2.10 -12.17 8.61
C ASP A 64 2.19 -11.82 10.07
N GLU A 65 1.66 -10.69 10.45
CA GLU A 65 1.82 -10.24 11.82
C GLU A 65 0.58 -10.24 12.68
N HIS A 66 -0.57 -10.15 12.05
CA HIS A 66 -1.82 -10.02 12.79
C HIS A 66 -2.87 -10.96 12.31
N GLU A 67 -2.48 -12.18 12.10
CA GLU A 67 -3.41 -13.13 11.50
C GLU A 67 -4.68 -13.34 12.32
N GLN A 68 -4.61 -13.20 13.62
CA GLN A 68 -5.81 -13.37 14.41
C GLN A 68 -6.79 -12.22 14.27
N PHE A 69 -6.36 -11.13 13.69
CA PHE A 69 -7.23 -9.98 13.50
C PHE A 69 -7.66 -9.78 12.07
N VAL A 70 -7.29 -10.71 11.25
CA VAL A 70 -7.56 -10.60 9.82
C VAL A 70 -9.04 -10.44 9.52
N GLY A 71 -9.85 -11.14 10.25
CA GLY A 71 -11.26 -11.18 9.93
C GLY A 71 -11.92 -9.85 9.64
N TYR A 72 -12.01 -9.04 10.64
CA TYR A 72 -12.75 -7.80 10.48
C TYR A 72 -12.02 -6.67 9.81
N GLU A 73 -10.85 -6.35 10.31
CA GLU A 73 -10.12 -5.22 9.78
C GLU A 73 -9.85 -5.37 8.31
N MET A 74 -9.57 -6.59 7.92
CA MET A 74 -9.30 -6.86 6.55
C MET A 74 -10.49 -6.65 5.64
N ILE A 75 -11.62 -7.14 6.07
CA ILE A 75 -12.83 -6.99 5.28
C ILE A 75 -13.15 -5.53 5.06
N TRP A 76 -13.06 -4.73 6.11
CA TRP A 76 -13.34 -3.32 5.99
C TRP A 76 -12.35 -2.60 5.11
N PHE A 77 -11.07 -2.95 5.27
CA PHE A 77 -10.01 -2.33 4.50
C PHE A 77 -10.21 -2.56 3.01
N PHE A 78 -10.44 -3.81 2.62
CA PHE A 78 -10.63 -4.12 1.23
C PHE A 78 -11.94 -3.61 0.68
N ASP A 79 -12.96 -3.63 1.49
CA ASP A 79 -14.25 -3.11 1.07
C ASP A 79 -14.12 -1.65 0.69
N ASP A 80 -13.42 -0.87 1.49
CA ASP A 80 -13.20 0.53 1.19
C ASP A 80 -12.38 0.74 -0.08
N LEU A 81 -11.37 -0.09 -0.27
CA LEU A 81 -10.48 0.07 -1.40
C LEU A 81 -11.10 -0.30 -2.72
N PHE A 82 -11.89 -1.34 -2.73
CA PHE A 82 -12.44 -1.86 -3.98
C PHE A 82 -13.93 -1.65 -4.17
N ARG A 83 -14.47 -0.87 -3.30
CA ARG A 83 -15.88 -0.62 -3.42
C ARG A 83 -16.16 0.37 -4.53
N TYR A 84 -16.89 0.01 -5.39
CA TYR A 84 -17.20 0.95 -6.39
C TYR A 84 -17.36 0.40 -7.62
#